data_7818941cd3439d2d8256a6ff1a3175ea
#
_entry.id   7818941cd3439d2d8256a6ff1a3175ea
#
_cell.length_a   1.000
_cell.length_b   1.000
_cell.length_c   1.000
_cell.angle_alpha   90.00
_cell.angle_beta   90.00
_cell.angle_gamma   90.00
#
_symmetry.space_group_name_H-M   'P 1'
#
loop_
_entity.id
_entity.type
_entity.pdbx_description
1 polymer ?
#
loop_
_entity_poly.entity_id
_entity_poly.type
_entity_poly.pdbx_seq_one_letter_code
_entity_poly.pdbx_strand_id
1 'polypeptide(L)'
;IARGEYVSLIGHSGCGKSTVLNVVAGLHRATSGGVVLDGTEVDEPGPDRAVVFQHHSLLPWLSAYENVELAVRQVFRGKKSRSEMKEWIEHNLRLVHMEHAMDKLPGEISGGMKQRVGIARALAMQPKVLLMDEPFGALDALTRAHMQDSLMEIHAELGNTVIMITHDVDEAVLLSDRIVMMTNGPAATIGEILDIELERPRGRVELADSPEYNHYRAAVLKFLYERQRRQDEADAEAANEADEAASNIERDKPLKVVAGNEAA
;
A
#
# COMPACT_ATOMS: atom_id res chain seq x y z
N ILE A 1 16.88 0.00 2.60
CA ILE A 1 16.21 1.27 2.24
C ILE A 1 17.01 2.39 2.88
N ALA A 2 17.40 3.39 2.08
CA ALA A 2 18.12 4.55 2.56
C ALA A 2 17.18 5.55 3.26
N ARG A 3 17.76 6.42 4.09
CA ARG A 3 16.98 7.48 4.74
C ARG A 3 16.52 8.50 3.70
N GLY A 4 15.24 8.86 3.76
CA GLY A 4 14.63 9.79 2.80
C GLY A 4 14.32 9.16 1.44
N GLU A 5 14.49 7.85 1.28
CA GLU A 5 14.18 7.14 0.04
C GLU A 5 12.67 6.86 -0.06
N TYR A 6 12.12 7.02 -1.25
CA TYR A 6 10.73 6.65 -1.56
C TYR A 6 10.71 5.32 -2.30
N VAL A 7 10.18 4.28 -1.67
CA VAL A 7 10.15 2.92 -2.20
C VAL A 7 8.71 2.47 -2.45
N SER A 8 8.40 2.02 -3.66
CA SER A 8 7.12 1.37 -3.94
C SER A 8 7.25 -0.15 -3.96
N LEU A 9 6.28 -0.83 -3.32
CA LEU A 9 6.07 -2.26 -3.44
C LEU A 9 4.95 -2.51 -4.46
N ILE A 10 5.24 -3.27 -5.52
CA ILE A 10 4.28 -3.64 -6.54
C ILE A 10 4.24 -5.16 -6.73
N GLY A 11 3.10 -5.70 -7.11
CA GLY A 11 2.90 -7.14 -7.33
C GLY A 11 1.43 -7.49 -7.31
N HIS A 12 1.08 -8.72 -7.72
CA HIS A 12 -0.29 -9.19 -7.79
C HIS A 12 -1.00 -9.22 -6.43
N SER A 13 -2.32 -9.22 -6.46
CA SER A 13 -3.11 -9.37 -5.24
C SER A 13 -2.76 -10.68 -4.52
N GLY A 14 -2.69 -10.64 -3.19
CA GLY A 14 -2.37 -11.82 -2.37
C GLY A 14 -0.89 -12.19 -2.27
N CYS A 15 0.04 -11.49 -2.93
CA CYS A 15 1.49 -11.79 -2.81
C CYS A 15 2.13 -11.31 -1.49
N GLY A 16 1.37 -10.76 -0.54
CA GLY A 16 1.87 -10.43 0.80
C GLY A 16 2.39 -9.01 0.98
N LYS A 17 2.16 -8.06 0.07
CA LYS A 17 2.60 -6.64 0.20
C LYS A 17 2.17 -6.01 1.52
N SER A 18 0.87 -6.08 1.85
CA SER A 18 0.35 -5.54 3.12
C SER A 18 0.91 -6.27 4.34
N THR A 19 1.25 -7.56 4.21
CA THR A 19 1.94 -8.31 5.28
C THR A 19 3.34 -7.74 5.52
N VAL A 20 4.11 -7.48 4.46
CA VAL A 20 5.43 -6.84 4.56
C VAL A 20 5.31 -5.47 5.23
N LEU A 21 4.36 -4.66 4.79
CA LEU A 21 4.12 -3.33 5.37
C LEU A 21 3.76 -3.41 6.86
N ASN A 22 2.90 -4.36 7.26
CA ASN A 22 2.52 -4.58 8.65
C ASN A 22 3.70 -5.06 9.51
N VAL A 23 4.62 -5.85 8.97
CA VAL A 23 5.86 -6.25 9.65
C VAL A 23 6.77 -5.04 9.85
N VAL A 24 6.94 -4.19 8.84
CA VAL A 24 7.72 -2.94 8.95
C VAL A 24 7.09 -1.98 9.96
N ALA A 25 5.76 -1.92 10.03
CA ALA A 25 5.03 -1.12 11.01
C ALA A 25 5.18 -1.62 12.47
N GLY A 26 5.64 -2.87 12.66
CA GLY A 26 5.66 -3.54 13.96
C GLY A 26 4.31 -4.07 14.41
N LEU A 27 3.32 -4.14 13.50
CA LEU A 27 1.99 -4.70 13.76
C LEU A 27 1.98 -6.23 13.73
N HIS A 28 2.87 -6.81 12.93
CA HIS A 28 3.08 -8.26 12.85
C HIS A 28 4.56 -8.59 13.05
N ARG A 29 4.84 -9.71 13.71
CA ARG A 29 6.20 -10.22 13.84
C ARG A 29 6.58 -11.06 12.63
N ALA A 30 7.82 -10.92 12.15
CA ALA A 30 8.36 -11.80 11.15
C ALA A 30 8.56 -13.21 11.74
N THR A 31 8.29 -14.26 10.95
CA THR A 31 8.53 -15.66 11.35
C THR A 31 10.05 -15.94 11.47
N SER A 32 10.85 -15.29 10.66
CA SER A 32 12.31 -15.32 10.68
C SER A 32 12.88 -13.99 10.22
N GLY A 33 14.07 -13.64 10.68
CA GLY A 33 14.67 -12.33 10.45
C GLY A 33 13.98 -11.25 11.30
N GLY A 34 14.21 -9.98 10.97
CA GLY A 34 13.65 -8.83 11.70
C GLY A 34 13.74 -7.56 10.89
N VAL A 35 13.09 -6.52 11.36
CA VAL A 35 13.17 -5.16 10.83
C VAL A 35 14.03 -4.33 11.75
N VAL A 36 14.99 -3.60 11.20
CA VAL A 36 15.86 -2.69 11.96
C VAL A 36 15.67 -1.26 11.46
N LEU A 37 15.34 -0.34 12.34
CA LEU A 37 15.22 1.08 12.08
C LEU A 37 16.24 1.85 12.91
N ASP A 38 17.12 2.60 12.27
CA ASP A 38 18.20 3.36 12.94
C ASP A 38 19.02 2.50 13.95
N GLY A 39 19.33 1.24 13.62
CA GLY A 39 20.08 0.33 14.47
C GLY A 39 19.29 -0.33 15.60
N THR A 40 17.97 -0.07 15.70
CA THR A 40 17.08 -0.67 16.71
C THR A 40 16.11 -1.61 16.03
N GLU A 41 15.96 -2.82 16.60
CA GLU A 41 14.96 -3.79 16.11
C GLU A 41 13.54 -3.30 16.38
N VAL A 42 12.67 -3.54 15.41
CA VAL A 42 11.25 -3.15 15.45
C VAL A 42 10.41 -4.34 15.94
N ASP A 43 10.04 -4.32 17.21
CA ASP A 43 9.23 -5.36 17.84
C ASP A 43 7.75 -4.99 18.01
N GLU A 44 7.45 -3.71 18.04
CA GLU A 44 6.12 -3.17 18.30
C GLU A 44 5.85 -1.87 17.51
N PRO A 45 4.59 -1.44 17.34
CA PRO A 45 4.26 -0.16 16.73
C PRO A 45 4.86 1.02 17.52
N GLY A 46 5.38 2.02 16.80
CA GLY A 46 5.98 3.20 17.41
C GLY A 46 5.65 4.49 16.67
N PRO A 47 5.80 5.66 17.31
CA PRO A 47 5.49 6.96 16.71
C PRO A 47 6.46 7.38 15.59
N ASP A 48 7.56 6.69 15.46
CA ASP A 48 8.56 6.86 14.40
C ASP A 48 8.12 6.25 13.06
N ARG A 49 7.02 5.47 13.07
CA ARG A 49 6.40 4.85 11.89
C ARG A 49 4.91 5.17 11.87
N ALA A 50 4.46 5.86 10.82
CA ALA A 50 3.03 6.12 10.62
C ALA A 50 2.50 5.27 9.48
N VAL A 51 1.25 4.79 9.62
CA VAL A 51 0.59 3.94 8.63
C VAL A 51 -0.65 4.64 8.09
N VAL A 52 -0.74 4.72 6.76
CA VAL A 52 -1.95 5.06 6.02
C VAL A 52 -2.51 3.76 5.46
N PHE A 53 -3.62 3.29 6.01
CA PHE A 53 -4.25 2.03 5.59
C PHE A 53 -5.12 2.24 4.34
N GLN A 54 -5.32 1.19 3.56
CA GLN A 54 -6.23 1.13 2.43
C GLN A 54 -7.67 1.52 2.82
N HIS A 55 -8.14 1.02 3.96
CA HIS A 55 -9.36 1.50 4.59
C HIS A 55 -9.02 2.68 5.51
N HIS A 56 -9.64 3.80 5.32
CA HIS A 56 -9.30 5.10 5.91
C HIS A 56 -9.07 5.10 7.43
N SER A 57 -9.60 4.11 8.16
CA SER A 57 -9.40 3.87 9.61
C SER A 57 -9.61 5.13 10.47
N LEU A 58 -10.56 5.99 10.08
CA LEU A 58 -10.95 7.14 10.87
C LEU A 58 -11.94 6.69 11.94
N LEU A 59 -11.83 7.31 13.12
CA LEU A 59 -12.79 7.11 14.20
C LEU A 59 -14.10 7.84 13.85
N PRO A 60 -15.21 7.13 13.67
CA PRO A 60 -16.43 7.69 13.07
C PRO A 60 -17.16 8.72 13.97
N TRP A 61 -16.84 8.76 15.25
CA TRP A 61 -17.39 9.71 16.24
C TRP A 61 -16.51 10.95 16.46
N LEU A 62 -15.36 11.04 15.78
CA LEU A 62 -14.46 12.20 15.81
C LEU A 62 -14.53 12.93 14.47
N SER A 63 -14.48 14.27 14.52
CA SER A 63 -14.35 15.09 13.32
C SER A 63 -13.02 14.85 12.59
N ALA A 64 -12.87 15.40 11.38
CA ALA A 64 -11.60 15.34 10.65
C ALA A 64 -10.46 15.94 11.50
N TYR A 65 -10.70 17.09 12.13
CA TYR A 65 -9.75 17.75 13.03
C TYR A 65 -9.38 16.84 14.21
N GLU A 66 -10.37 16.29 14.91
CA GLU A 66 -10.15 15.46 16.11
C GLU A 66 -9.44 14.12 15.77
N ASN A 67 -9.67 13.56 14.58
CA ASN A 67 -8.92 12.38 14.11
C ASN A 67 -7.42 12.67 13.97
N VAL A 68 -7.04 13.87 13.48
CA VAL A 68 -5.64 14.29 13.41
C VAL A 68 -5.12 14.69 14.79
N GLU A 69 -5.93 15.41 15.59
CA GLU A 69 -5.58 15.83 16.94
C GLU A 69 -5.18 14.66 17.84
N LEU A 70 -5.88 13.53 17.74
CA LEU A 70 -5.58 12.33 18.52
C LEU A 70 -4.12 11.89 18.34
N ALA A 71 -3.66 11.84 17.09
CA ALA A 71 -2.28 11.46 16.76
C ALA A 71 -1.27 12.53 17.23
N VAL A 72 -1.56 13.80 16.99
CA VAL A 72 -0.70 14.92 17.41
C VAL A 72 -0.53 14.95 18.93
N ARG A 73 -1.61 14.79 19.67
CA ARG A 73 -1.57 14.74 21.15
C ARG A 73 -0.74 13.58 21.65
N GLN A 74 -0.83 12.40 21.02
CA GLN A 74 -0.05 11.23 21.42
C GLN A 74 1.46 11.46 21.28
N VAL A 75 1.88 12.13 20.22
CA VAL A 75 3.31 12.33 19.90
C VAL A 75 3.90 13.55 20.61
N PHE A 76 3.12 14.65 20.71
CA PHE A 76 3.63 15.95 21.13
C PHE A 76 3.16 16.39 22.54
N ARG A 77 2.43 15.52 23.26
CA ARG A 77 2.04 15.81 24.64
C ARG A 77 3.24 16.13 25.51
N GLY A 78 3.24 17.30 26.13
CA GLY A 78 4.34 17.80 26.94
C GLY A 78 5.55 18.35 26.15
N LYS A 79 5.52 18.29 24.82
CA LYS A 79 6.58 18.84 23.94
C LYS A 79 6.13 20.14 23.25
N LYS A 80 4.84 20.30 22.96
CA LYS A 80 4.26 21.48 22.33
C LYS A 80 3.10 22.03 23.17
N SER A 81 2.90 23.33 23.12
CA SER A 81 1.75 24.00 23.72
C SER A 81 0.44 23.63 22.97
N ARG A 82 -0.70 23.92 23.59
CA ARG A 82 -2.01 23.70 22.95
C ARG A 82 -2.18 24.52 21.65
N SER A 83 -1.68 25.75 21.64
CA SER A 83 -1.72 26.62 20.45
C SER A 83 -0.89 26.06 19.31
N GLU A 84 0.36 25.66 19.58
CA GLU A 84 1.25 25.06 18.59
C GLU A 84 0.69 23.74 18.03
N MET A 85 0.07 22.91 18.88
CA MET A 85 -0.59 21.69 18.40
C MET A 85 -1.79 22.01 17.49
N LYS A 86 -2.59 23.02 17.84
CA LYS A 86 -3.73 23.45 17.03
C LYS A 86 -3.27 23.94 15.66
N GLU A 87 -2.30 24.84 15.61
CA GLU A 87 -1.72 25.37 14.37
C GLU A 87 -1.13 24.24 13.49
N TRP A 88 -0.47 23.27 14.13
CA TRP A 88 0.10 22.11 13.46
C TRP A 88 -0.98 21.18 12.85
N ILE A 89 -2.08 20.93 13.56
CA ILE A 89 -3.21 20.15 13.06
C ILE A 89 -3.86 20.85 11.86
N GLU A 90 -4.14 22.14 11.98
CA GLU A 90 -4.73 22.95 10.90
C GLU A 90 -3.81 23.03 9.69
N HIS A 91 -2.48 23.12 9.90
CA HIS A 91 -1.49 23.09 8.84
C HIS A 91 -1.55 21.78 8.07
N ASN A 92 -1.53 20.62 8.74
CA ASN A 92 -1.58 19.32 8.07
C ASN A 92 -2.90 19.08 7.34
N LEU A 93 -4.03 19.58 7.86
CA LEU A 93 -5.31 19.52 7.16
C LEU A 93 -5.34 20.41 5.92
N ARG A 94 -4.70 21.58 5.94
CA ARG A 94 -4.53 22.43 4.75
C ARG A 94 -3.66 21.79 3.68
N LEU A 95 -2.57 21.11 4.06
CA LEU A 95 -1.70 20.40 3.11
C LEU A 95 -2.47 19.35 2.26
N VAL A 96 -3.52 18.78 2.82
CA VAL A 96 -4.37 17.82 2.11
C VAL A 96 -5.70 18.43 1.62
N HIS A 97 -5.82 19.76 1.59
CA HIS A 97 -7.01 20.51 1.14
C HIS A 97 -8.29 20.12 1.89
N MET A 98 -8.20 19.98 3.21
CA MET A 98 -9.34 19.62 4.10
C MET A 98 -9.76 20.75 5.05
N GLU A 99 -9.30 21.98 4.85
CA GLU A 99 -9.63 23.14 5.66
C GLU A 99 -11.14 23.43 5.71
N HIS A 100 -11.84 23.18 4.62
CA HIS A 100 -13.29 23.41 4.50
C HIS A 100 -14.16 22.36 5.21
N ALA A 101 -13.55 21.27 5.69
CA ALA A 101 -14.26 20.13 6.27
C ALA A 101 -13.65 19.65 7.60
N MET A 102 -12.91 20.51 8.30
CA MET A 102 -12.24 20.15 9.57
C MET A 102 -13.22 19.65 10.64
N ASP A 103 -14.40 20.27 10.73
CA ASP A 103 -15.41 19.96 11.74
C ASP A 103 -16.37 18.83 11.32
N LYS A 104 -16.22 18.28 10.11
CA LYS A 104 -17.08 17.22 9.59
C LYS A 104 -16.71 15.86 10.17
N LEU A 105 -17.75 15.07 10.47
CA LEU A 105 -17.57 13.64 10.82
C LEU A 105 -17.24 12.80 9.59
N PRO A 106 -16.60 11.64 9.75
CA PRO A 106 -16.33 10.73 8.63
C PRO A 106 -17.58 10.33 7.84
N GLY A 107 -18.76 10.25 8.49
CA GLY A 107 -20.03 9.97 7.81
C GLY A 107 -20.51 11.08 6.87
N GLU A 108 -20.02 12.31 7.01
CA GLU A 108 -20.42 13.49 6.27
C GLU A 108 -19.47 13.85 5.10
N ILE A 109 -18.39 13.10 4.92
CA ILE A 109 -17.36 13.34 3.91
C ILE A 109 -17.20 12.14 2.98
N SER A 110 -16.73 12.41 1.74
CA SER A 110 -16.50 11.38 0.73
C SER A 110 -15.35 10.42 1.10
N GLY A 111 -15.27 9.26 0.42
CA GLY A 111 -14.16 8.32 0.60
C GLY A 111 -12.79 8.96 0.37
N GLY A 112 -12.65 9.74 -0.70
CA GLY A 112 -11.41 10.48 -0.98
C GLY A 112 -11.07 11.53 0.08
N MET A 113 -12.06 12.21 0.67
CA MET A 113 -11.83 13.12 1.79
C MET A 113 -11.38 12.37 3.06
N LYS A 114 -11.96 11.20 3.33
CA LYS A 114 -11.50 10.33 4.44
C LYS A 114 -10.05 9.92 4.26
N GLN A 115 -9.66 9.57 3.04
CA GLN A 115 -8.27 9.19 2.74
C GLN A 115 -7.32 10.36 2.99
N ARG A 116 -7.67 11.57 2.55
CA ARG A 116 -6.89 12.78 2.80
C ARG A 116 -6.71 13.07 4.30
N VAL A 117 -7.76 12.92 5.10
CA VAL A 117 -7.65 13.03 6.56
C VAL A 117 -6.73 11.96 7.15
N GLY A 118 -6.78 10.72 6.65
CA GLY A 118 -5.88 9.65 7.04
C GLY A 118 -4.41 9.97 6.76
N ILE A 119 -4.13 10.55 5.59
CA ILE A 119 -2.78 11.01 5.22
C ILE A 119 -2.34 12.16 6.13
N ALA A 120 -3.19 13.18 6.35
CA ALA A 120 -2.89 14.29 7.27
C ALA A 120 -2.57 13.79 8.68
N ARG A 121 -3.35 12.83 9.20
CA ARG A 121 -3.11 12.21 10.51
C ARG A 121 -1.74 11.54 10.59
N ALA A 122 -1.34 10.81 9.55
CA ALA A 122 -0.05 10.15 9.50
C ALA A 122 1.11 11.16 9.42
N LEU A 123 1.03 12.15 8.55
CA LEU A 123 2.03 13.21 8.38
C LEU A 123 2.20 14.06 9.64
N ALA A 124 1.08 14.35 10.32
CA ALA A 124 1.08 15.17 11.55
C ALA A 124 1.88 14.54 12.71
N MET A 125 2.15 13.23 12.67
CA MET A 125 3.02 12.54 13.62
C MET A 125 4.51 12.84 13.42
N GLN A 126 4.92 13.40 12.27
CA GLN A 126 6.31 13.58 11.84
C GLN A 126 7.11 12.26 11.92
N PRO A 127 6.65 11.21 11.26
CA PRO A 127 7.29 9.90 11.34
C PRO A 127 8.62 9.90 10.58
N LYS A 128 9.56 9.04 11.02
CA LYS A 128 10.77 8.74 10.24
C LYS A 128 10.46 7.91 9.00
N VAL A 129 9.48 7.01 9.13
CA VAL A 129 9.02 6.14 8.04
C VAL A 129 7.50 6.29 7.88
N LEU A 130 7.07 6.67 6.69
CA LEU A 130 5.68 6.73 6.30
C LEU A 130 5.35 5.47 5.48
N LEU A 131 4.41 4.68 5.97
CA LEU A 131 3.95 3.44 5.37
C LEU A 131 2.56 3.67 4.78
N MET A 132 2.37 3.35 3.50
CA MET A 132 1.10 3.62 2.81
C MET A 132 0.64 2.39 2.05
N ASP A 133 -0.57 1.94 2.32
CA ASP A 133 -1.21 0.82 1.62
C ASP A 133 -2.29 1.37 0.67
N GLU A 134 -1.99 1.42 -0.63
CA GLU A 134 -2.84 1.94 -1.71
C GLU A 134 -3.47 3.31 -1.40
N PRO A 135 -2.66 4.33 -1.04
CA PRO A 135 -3.15 5.59 -0.45
C PRO A 135 -4.04 6.41 -1.38
N PHE A 136 -3.99 6.17 -2.67
CA PHE A 136 -4.71 6.96 -3.67
C PHE A 136 -5.86 6.20 -4.36
N GLY A 137 -6.09 4.93 -4.01
CA GLY A 137 -7.07 4.08 -4.67
C GLY A 137 -8.51 4.59 -4.61
N ALA A 138 -8.89 5.31 -3.56
CA ALA A 138 -10.23 5.87 -3.37
C ALA A 138 -10.44 7.26 -4.01
N LEU A 139 -9.40 7.83 -4.69
CA LEU A 139 -9.43 9.17 -5.25
C LEU A 139 -9.79 9.14 -6.75
N ASP A 140 -10.54 10.15 -7.21
CA ASP A 140 -10.68 10.43 -8.63
C ASP A 140 -9.36 10.91 -9.25
N ALA A 141 -9.23 10.89 -10.56
CA ALA A 141 -7.97 11.11 -11.26
C ALA A 141 -7.34 12.49 -10.97
N LEU A 142 -8.14 13.58 -10.92
CA LEU A 142 -7.61 14.91 -10.64
C LEU A 142 -7.21 15.08 -9.19
N THR A 143 -8.06 14.63 -8.26
CA THR A 143 -7.75 14.65 -6.83
C THR A 143 -6.53 13.80 -6.52
N ARG A 144 -6.38 12.64 -7.17
CA ARG A 144 -5.20 11.77 -7.06
C ARG A 144 -3.95 12.49 -7.50
N ALA A 145 -3.96 13.11 -8.68
CA ALA A 145 -2.82 13.85 -9.18
C ALA A 145 -2.37 14.95 -8.20
N HIS A 146 -3.28 15.80 -7.74
CA HIS A 146 -2.98 16.83 -6.76
C HIS A 146 -2.43 16.28 -5.43
N MET A 147 -2.99 15.17 -4.94
CA MET A 147 -2.51 14.55 -3.70
C MET A 147 -1.11 13.95 -3.85
N GLN A 148 -0.81 13.36 -4.98
CA GLN A 148 0.54 12.84 -5.27
C GLN A 148 1.55 13.98 -5.35
N ASP A 149 1.21 15.09 -6.01
CA ASP A 149 2.07 16.26 -6.11
C ASP A 149 2.31 16.87 -4.71
N SER A 150 1.25 17.07 -3.92
CA SER A 150 1.37 17.55 -2.52
C SER A 150 2.21 16.60 -1.66
N LEU A 151 2.06 15.28 -1.81
CA LEU A 151 2.85 14.30 -1.07
C LEU A 151 4.32 14.38 -1.44
N MET A 152 4.65 14.61 -2.71
CA MET A 152 6.03 14.76 -3.16
C MET A 152 6.68 16.05 -2.63
N GLU A 153 5.93 17.15 -2.58
CA GLU A 153 6.39 18.40 -1.95
C GLU A 153 6.68 18.20 -0.46
N ILE A 154 5.75 17.56 0.27
CA ILE A 154 5.91 17.24 1.68
C ILE A 154 7.09 16.30 1.92
N HIS A 155 7.25 15.27 1.09
CA HIS A 155 8.38 14.35 1.17
C HIS A 155 9.72 15.06 0.97
N ALA A 156 9.80 15.99 -0.02
CA ALA A 156 10.99 16.79 -0.26
C ALA A 156 11.32 17.72 0.93
N GLU A 157 10.30 18.25 1.62
CA GLU A 157 10.47 19.12 2.79
C GLU A 157 10.88 18.33 4.05
N LEU A 158 10.21 17.22 4.32
CA LEU A 158 10.41 16.44 5.55
C LEU A 158 11.59 15.47 5.47
N GLY A 159 11.95 14.98 4.29
CA GLY A 159 13.01 13.99 4.10
C GLY A 159 12.78 12.67 4.82
N ASN A 160 11.51 12.33 5.08
CA ASN A 160 11.15 11.05 5.69
C ASN A 160 11.25 9.90 4.67
N THR A 161 11.52 8.69 5.14
CA THR A 161 11.50 7.50 4.28
C THR A 161 10.06 7.08 4.02
N VAL A 162 9.73 6.73 2.77
CA VAL A 162 8.39 6.29 2.39
C VAL A 162 8.44 4.86 1.85
N ILE A 163 7.52 4.02 2.31
CA ILE A 163 7.23 2.71 1.71
C ILE A 163 5.75 2.71 1.32
N MET A 164 5.48 2.63 0.03
CA MET A 164 4.13 2.67 -0.53
C MET A 164 3.80 1.37 -1.25
N ILE A 165 2.64 0.81 -0.97
CA ILE A 165 2.05 -0.24 -1.80
C ILE A 165 1.16 0.43 -2.83
N THR A 166 1.33 0.07 -4.09
CA THR A 166 0.43 0.46 -5.17
C THR A 166 0.31 -0.66 -6.19
N HIS A 167 -0.80 -0.69 -6.90
CA HIS A 167 -1.01 -1.52 -8.10
C HIS A 167 -0.95 -0.68 -9.38
N ASP A 168 -0.78 0.63 -9.26
CA ASP A 168 -0.67 1.56 -10.37
C ASP A 168 0.80 1.76 -10.75
N VAL A 169 1.15 1.36 -11.97
CA VAL A 169 2.53 1.42 -12.48
C VAL A 169 2.98 2.87 -12.66
N ASP A 170 2.08 3.74 -13.10
CA ASP A 170 2.38 5.15 -13.29
C ASP A 170 2.65 5.86 -11.96
N GLU A 171 1.91 5.51 -10.89
CA GLU A 171 2.21 5.96 -9.53
C GLU A 171 3.60 5.51 -9.07
N ALA A 172 3.91 4.23 -9.25
CA ALA A 172 5.19 3.68 -8.80
C ALA A 172 6.37 4.37 -9.48
N VAL A 173 6.33 4.55 -10.80
CA VAL A 173 7.43 5.19 -11.54
C VAL A 173 7.51 6.69 -11.24
N LEU A 174 6.37 7.38 -11.11
CA LEU A 174 6.32 8.81 -10.84
C LEU A 174 6.91 9.17 -9.46
N LEU A 175 6.55 8.40 -8.42
CA LEU A 175 6.78 8.80 -7.04
C LEU A 175 8.07 8.21 -6.44
N SER A 176 8.53 7.03 -6.93
CA SER A 176 9.55 6.26 -6.24
C SER A 176 10.97 6.54 -6.74
N ASP A 177 11.93 6.39 -5.84
CA ASP A 177 13.35 6.27 -6.17
C ASP A 177 13.72 4.82 -6.46
N ARG A 178 12.89 3.87 -5.93
CA ARG A 178 13.06 2.44 -6.13
C ARG A 178 11.72 1.72 -6.13
N ILE A 179 11.56 0.77 -7.06
CA ILE A 179 10.40 -0.11 -7.13
C ILE A 179 10.82 -1.53 -6.78
N VAL A 180 10.20 -2.11 -5.77
CA VAL A 180 10.38 -3.52 -5.39
C VAL A 180 9.21 -4.32 -5.94
N MET A 181 9.49 -5.20 -6.88
CA MET A 181 8.50 -6.04 -7.53
C MET A 181 8.46 -7.43 -6.89
N MET A 182 7.30 -7.81 -6.37
CA MET A 182 7.11 -9.09 -5.69
C MET A 182 6.61 -10.17 -6.65
N THR A 183 7.07 -11.40 -6.42
CA THR A 183 6.57 -12.59 -7.15
C THR A 183 5.16 -12.94 -6.69
N ASN A 184 4.49 -13.86 -7.42
CA ASN A 184 3.17 -14.35 -7.03
C ASN A 184 3.27 -15.28 -5.81
N GLY A 185 2.18 -15.38 -5.02
CA GLY A 185 2.05 -16.40 -3.98
C GLY A 185 1.75 -17.81 -4.56
N PRO A 186 1.77 -18.88 -3.75
CA PRO A 186 2.27 -18.91 -2.38
C PRO A 186 3.79 -18.78 -2.30
N ALA A 187 4.33 -18.44 -1.14
CA ALA A 187 5.77 -18.24 -0.94
C ALA A 187 6.38 -17.12 -1.80
N ALA A 188 5.64 -16.00 -1.94
CA ALA A 188 6.12 -14.83 -2.67
C ALA A 188 7.43 -14.27 -2.08
N THR A 189 8.30 -13.81 -2.95
CA THR A 189 9.59 -13.19 -2.61
C THR A 189 9.78 -11.91 -3.41
N ILE A 190 10.89 -11.21 -3.16
CA ILE A 190 11.32 -10.13 -4.05
C ILE A 190 11.74 -10.77 -5.37
N GLY A 191 11.07 -10.39 -6.46
CA GLY A 191 11.37 -10.89 -7.80
C GLY A 191 12.40 -10.03 -8.50
N GLU A 192 12.23 -8.70 -8.42
CA GLU A 192 13.14 -7.73 -9.04
C GLU A 192 13.11 -6.42 -8.27
N ILE A 193 14.21 -5.68 -8.28
CA ILE A 193 14.33 -4.33 -7.74
C ILE A 193 14.76 -3.43 -8.88
N LEU A 194 14.01 -2.35 -9.11
CA LEU A 194 14.26 -1.38 -10.16
C LEU A 194 14.54 -0.01 -9.52
N ASP A 195 15.74 0.50 -9.69
CA ASP A 195 16.10 1.85 -9.29
C ASP A 195 15.62 2.85 -10.35
N ILE A 196 15.02 3.96 -9.91
CA ILE A 196 14.44 5.00 -10.78
C ILE A 196 15.30 6.25 -10.69
N GLU A 197 16.11 6.48 -11.71
CA GLU A 197 17.07 7.59 -11.76
C GLU A 197 16.48 8.88 -12.37
N LEU A 198 15.15 8.99 -12.48
CA LEU A 198 14.47 10.18 -12.95
C LEU A 198 14.69 11.34 -11.98
N GLU A 199 15.13 12.48 -12.50
CA GLU A 199 15.34 13.70 -11.71
C GLU A 199 14.04 14.20 -11.06
N ARG A 200 14.14 14.90 -9.93
CA ARG A 200 13.04 15.57 -9.23
C ARG A 200 13.17 17.10 -9.36
N PRO A 201 12.09 17.89 -9.43
CA PRO A 201 10.68 17.45 -9.41
C PRO A 201 10.24 16.79 -10.72
N ARG A 202 9.37 15.80 -10.63
CA ARG A 202 8.84 15.03 -11.76
C ARG A 202 7.50 15.61 -12.20
N GLY A 203 7.51 16.43 -13.26
CA GLY A 203 6.30 16.98 -13.86
C GLY A 203 5.57 15.92 -14.70
N ARG A 204 4.27 15.74 -14.49
CA ARG A 204 3.47 14.72 -15.20
C ARG A 204 3.39 14.95 -16.69
N VAL A 205 3.28 16.22 -17.11
CA VAL A 205 3.16 16.59 -18.52
C VAL A 205 4.49 16.36 -19.23
N GLU A 206 5.59 16.77 -18.60
CA GLU A 206 6.94 16.60 -19.13
C GLU A 206 7.34 15.11 -19.23
N LEU A 207 6.92 14.30 -18.26
CA LEU A 207 7.22 12.87 -18.24
C LEU A 207 6.39 12.07 -19.26
N ALA A 208 5.20 12.55 -19.66
CA ALA A 208 4.33 11.82 -20.59
C ALA A 208 5.05 11.45 -21.91
N ASP A 209 5.90 12.34 -22.40
CA ASP A 209 6.67 12.17 -23.63
C ASP A 209 8.12 11.71 -23.39
N SER A 210 8.52 11.46 -22.11
CA SER A 210 9.88 11.05 -21.77
C SER A 210 10.13 9.58 -22.15
N PRO A 211 11.14 9.31 -23.02
CA PRO A 211 11.53 7.94 -23.34
C PRO A 211 12.01 7.16 -22.12
N GLU A 212 12.67 7.83 -21.17
CA GLU A 212 13.20 7.24 -19.95
C GLU A 212 12.07 6.82 -19.00
N TYR A 213 11.08 7.68 -18.78
CA TYR A 213 9.87 7.34 -18.02
C TYR A 213 9.15 6.14 -18.64
N ASN A 214 8.97 6.15 -19.97
CA ASN A 214 8.34 5.05 -20.69
C ASN A 214 9.13 3.75 -20.61
N HIS A 215 10.47 3.83 -20.54
CA HIS A 215 11.34 2.67 -20.33
C HIS A 215 11.08 2.00 -18.97
N TYR A 216 11.08 2.78 -17.88
CA TYR A 216 10.77 2.27 -16.52
C TYR A 216 9.35 1.68 -16.44
N ARG A 217 8.38 2.40 -17.00
CA ARG A 217 7.00 1.92 -17.07
C ARG A 217 6.88 0.58 -17.79
N ALA A 218 7.55 0.43 -18.93
CA ALA A 218 7.56 -0.79 -19.72
C ALA A 218 8.24 -1.95 -18.94
N ALA A 219 9.32 -1.70 -18.21
CA ALA A 219 10.00 -2.70 -17.40
C ALA A 219 9.08 -3.26 -16.30
N VAL A 220 8.38 -2.39 -15.57
CA VAL A 220 7.44 -2.82 -14.52
C VAL A 220 6.27 -3.60 -15.12
N LEU A 221 5.67 -3.11 -16.22
CA LEU A 221 4.59 -3.81 -16.91
C LEU A 221 5.03 -5.19 -17.38
N LYS A 222 6.20 -5.29 -18.01
CA LYS A 222 6.75 -6.57 -18.49
C LYS A 222 6.87 -7.59 -17.36
N PHE A 223 7.44 -7.17 -16.22
CA PHE A 223 7.54 -8.05 -15.04
C PHE A 223 6.16 -8.56 -14.58
N LEU A 224 5.18 -7.66 -14.44
CA LEU A 224 3.84 -8.02 -13.98
C LEU A 224 3.14 -8.98 -14.96
N TYR A 225 3.19 -8.70 -16.28
CA TYR A 225 2.58 -9.58 -17.29
C TYR A 225 3.25 -10.96 -17.39
N GLU A 226 4.57 -11.03 -17.30
CA GLU A 226 5.28 -12.31 -17.31
C GLU A 226 4.93 -13.17 -16.09
N ARG A 227 4.73 -12.53 -14.93
CA ARG A 227 4.32 -13.22 -13.70
C ARG A 227 2.87 -13.67 -13.75
N GLN A 228 1.97 -12.83 -14.28
CA GLN A 228 0.57 -13.23 -14.47
C GLN A 228 0.48 -14.46 -15.40
N ARG A 229 1.15 -14.42 -16.53
CA ARG A 229 1.13 -15.56 -17.48
C ARG A 229 1.60 -16.85 -16.83
N ARG A 230 2.69 -16.82 -16.06
CA ARG A 230 3.17 -18.01 -15.34
C ARG A 230 2.17 -18.53 -14.30
N GLN A 231 1.43 -17.64 -13.66
CA GLN A 231 0.39 -18.03 -12.72
C GLN A 231 -0.78 -18.70 -13.45
N ASP A 232 -1.24 -18.10 -14.55
CA ASP A 232 -2.34 -18.63 -15.34
C ASP A 232 -1.99 -20.02 -15.93
N GLU A 233 -0.73 -20.21 -16.37
CA GLU A 233 -0.21 -21.50 -16.83
C GLU A 233 -0.21 -22.54 -15.69
N ALA A 234 0.28 -22.19 -14.50
CA ALA A 234 0.31 -23.08 -13.33
C ALA A 234 -1.10 -23.44 -12.84
N ASP A 235 -2.02 -22.48 -12.80
CA ASP A 235 -3.40 -22.71 -12.41
C ASP A 235 -4.15 -23.61 -13.41
N ALA A 236 -3.84 -23.49 -14.72
CA ALA A 236 -4.38 -24.36 -15.76
C ALA A 236 -3.84 -25.80 -15.65
N GLU A 237 -2.55 -25.97 -15.36
CA GLU A 237 -1.94 -27.28 -15.11
C GLU A 237 -2.56 -27.95 -13.89
N ALA A 238 -2.70 -27.23 -12.77
CA ALA A 238 -3.31 -27.75 -11.55
C ALA A 238 -4.81 -28.14 -11.73
N ALA A 239 -5.54 -27.36 -12.54
CA ALA A 239 -6.93 -27.70 -12.88
C ALA A 239 -7.03 -29.00 -13.72
N ASN A 240 -6.13 -29.18 -14.70
CA ASN A 240 -6.09 -30.39 -15.51
C ASN A 240 -5.72 -31.64 -14.68
N GLU A 241 -4.74 -31.53 -13.78
CA GLU A 241 -4.37 -32.62 -12.87
C GLU A 241 -5.53 -33.00 -11.94
N ALA A 242 -6.27 -32.02 -11.43
CA ALA A 242 -7.46 -32.26 -10.60
C ALA A 242 -8.58 -32.98 -11.36
N ASP A 243 -8.83 -32.60 -12.61
CA ASP A 243 -9.83 -33.24 -13.47
C ASP A 243 -9.43 -34.69 -13.84
N GLU A 244 -8.16 -34.93 -14.12
CA GLU A 244 -7.65 -36.28 -14.38
C GLU A 244 -7.76 -37.15 -13.13
N ALA A 245 -7.43 -36.64 -11.95
CA ALA A 245 -7.58 -37.34 -10.67
C ALA A 245 -9.06 -37.69 -10.38
N ALA A 246 -9.97 -36.74 -10.59
CA ALA A 246 -11.40 -36.96 -10.43
C ALA A 246 -11.96 -38.03 -11.41
N SER A 247 -11.51 -37.99 -12.67
CA SER A 247 -11.88 -38.98 -13.70
C SER A 247 -11.39 -40.39 -13.38
N ASN A 248 -10.19 -40.50 -12.79
CA ASN A 248 -9.66 -41.81 -12.37
C ASN A 248 -10.39 -42.39 -11.16
N ILE A 249 -10.86 -41.55 -10.23
CA ILE A 249 -11.67 -41.99 -9.07
C ILE A 249 -13.06 -42.48 -9.53
N GLU A 250 -13.64 -41.87 -10.57
CA GLU A 250 -14.91 -42.35 -11.14
C GLU A 250 -14.78 -43.69 -11.88
N ARG A 251 -13.66 -43.96 -12.53
CA ARG A 251 -13.37 -45.23 -13.22
C ARG A 251 -13.18 -46.39 -12.27
N ASP A 252 -12.68 -46.16 -11.08
CA ASP A 252 -12.44 -47.18 -10.04
C ASP A 252 -13.65 -47.49 -9.16
N LYS A 253 -14.81 -46.90 -9.38
CA LYS A 253 -16.02 -47.24 -8.67
C LYS A 253 -16.51 -48.63 -9.09
N PRO A 254 -16.64 -49.62 -8.18
CA PRO A 254 -17.11 -50.93 -8.53
C PRO A 254 -18.56 -50.85 -9.09
N LEU A 255 -18.78 -51.46 -10.24
CA LEU A 255 -20.11 -51.64 -10.85
C LEU A 255 -21.06 -52.22 -9.81
N LYS A 256 -22.07 -51.47 -9.39
CA LYS A 256 -23.18 -52.00 -8.60
C LYS A 256 -23.97 -52.96 -9.48
N VAL A 257 -23.76 -54.25 -9.29
CA VAL A 257 -24.65 -55.29 -9.85
C VAL A 257 -26.00 -55.13 -9.19
N VAL A 258 -26.97 -54.62 -9.94
CA VAL A 258 -28.38 -54.65 -9.53
C VAL A 258 -28.85 -56.08 -9.74
N ALA A 259 -28.91 -56.85 -8.65
CA ALA A 259 -29.56 -58.16 -8.66
C ALA A 259 -31.05 -57.96 -8.93
N GLY A 260 -31.49 -58.42 -10.10
CA GLY A 260 -32.90 -58.44 -10.44
C GLY A 260 -33.67 -59.36 -9.49
N ASN A 261 -34.69 -58.80 -8.86
CA ASN A 261 -35.62 -59.53 -8.03
C ASN A 261 -36.65 -60.10 -8.97
N GLU A 262 -36.49 -61.39 -9.36
CA GLU A 262 -37.59 -62.18 -9.91
C GLU A 262 -38.51 -62.57 -8.75
N ALA A 263 -39.73 -62.02 -8.76
CA ALA A 263 -40.81 -62.45 -7.90
C ALA A 263 -41.72 -63.36 -8.72
N ALA A 264 -41.86 -64.60 -8.26
CA ALA A 264 -42.98 -65.53 -8.59
C ALA A 264 -44.19 -65.26 -7.70
#